data_4cb8aeb9605c0872a23e8caa24a83ddb
#
_entry.id   4cb8aeb9605c0872a23e8caa24a83ddb
#
_cell.length_a   1.000
_cell.length_b   1.000
_cell.length_c   1.000
_cell.angle_alpha   90.00
_cell.angle_beta   90.00
_cell.angle_gamma   90.00
#
_symmetry.space_group_name_H-M   'P 1'
#
loop_
_entity.id
_entity.type
_entity.pdbx_description
1 polymer ?
#
loop_
_entity_poly.entity_id
_entity_poly.type
_entity_poly.pdbx_seq_one_letter_code
_entity_poly.pdbx_strand_id
1 'polypeptide(L)'
;HWTNVILFALNAGLLFLLLWQWTRRAGLSLAIALLWVLHPARVESVAWITARKDVLSGVFFLLGLGAYVAGRRRQLRHGLGWAWLCIALGGMVKQTVIVMPAAMVLLDVWPLQRTTWSELWRSGWRLAGEKWALWLLGVVLAVLPIWFHVESESVIAVTWPQRLSMIPAHYLF
;
A
#
# COMPACT_ATOMS: atom_id res chain seq x y z
N HIS A 1 -19.40 -3.48 -11.03
CA HIS A 1 -18.97 -2.07 -10.97
C HIS A 1 -19.29 -1.43 -9.61
N TRP A 2 -20.49 -1.59 -9.07
CA TRP A 2 -20.87 -0.96 -7.78
C TRP A 2 -19.91 -1.27 -6.63
N THR A 3 -19.41 -2.50 -6.54
CA THR A 3 -18.43 -2.88 -5.52
C THR A 3 -17.14 -2.06 -5.62
N ASN A 4 -16.64 -1.81 -6.84
CA ASN A 4 -15.45 -0.99 -7.03
C ASN A 4 -15.69 0.47 -6.61
N VAL A 5 -16.87 1.02 -6.96
CA VAL A 5 -17.25 2.38 -6.57
C VAL A 5 -17.31 2.51 -5.04
N ILE A 6 -17.95 1.55 -4.36
CA ILE A 6 -18.06 1.54 -2.89
C ILE A 6 -16.66 1.43 -2.25
N LEU A 7 -15.81 0.51 -2.71
CA LEU A 7 -14.46 0.35 -2.19
C LEU A 7 -13.60 1.59 -2.46
N PHE A 8 -13.77 2.22 -3.62
CA PHE A 8 -13.07 3.46 -3.95
C PHE A 8 -13.50 4.62 -3.07
N ALA A 9 -14.81 4.79 -2.85
CA ALA A 9 -15.36 5.77 -1.93
C ALA A 9 -14.88 5.53 -0.49
N LEU A 10 -14.81 4.26 -0.07
CA LEU A 10 -14.27 3.88 1.23
C LEU A 10 -12.79 4.28 1.36
N ASN A 11 -11.96 4.03 0.33
CA ASN A 11 -10.58 4.48 0.32
C ASN A 11 -10.46 6.00 0.44
N ALA A 12 -11.28 6.75 -0.31
CA ALA A 12 -11.29 8.21 -0.24
C ALA A 12 -11.67 8.71 1.17
N GLY A 13 -12.70 8.13 1.76
CA GLY A 13 -13.14 8.44 3.12
C GLY A 13 -12.08 8.10 4.17
N LEU A 14 -11.44 6.93 4.08
CA LEU A 14 -10.36 6.52 4.97
C LEU A 14 -9.16 7.47 4.83
N LEU A 15 -8.75 7.80 3.60
CA LEU A 15 -7.66 8.74 3.35
C LEU A 15 -7.96 10.11 3.99
N PHE A 16 -9.16 10.65 3.75
CA PHE A 16 -9.59 11.91 4.36
C PHE A 16 -9.52 11.84 5.89
N LEU A 17 -10.12 10.81 6.51
CA LEU A 17 -10.15 10.65 7.96
C LEU A 17 -8.76 10.54 8.57
N LEU A 18 -7.87 9.76 7.96
CA LEU A 18 -6.48 9.63 8.43
C LEU A 18 -5.73 10.95 8.34
N LEU A 19 -5.81 11.63 7.20
CA LEU A 19 -5.18 12.93 7.03
C LEU A 19 -5.74 13.95 8.03
N TRP A 20 -7.05 13.99 8.22
CA TRP A 20 -7.66 14.89 9.20
C TRP A 20 -7.21 14.59 10.63
N GLN A 21 -7.16 13.33 11.03
CA GLN A 21 -6.65 12.94 12.35
C GLN A 21 -5.18 13.33 12.55
N TRP A 22 -4.39 13.32 11.48
CA TRP A 22 -2.95 13.61 11.55
C TRP A 22 -2.64 15.09 11.47
N THR A 23 -3.29 15.82 10.56
CA THR A 23 -3.05 17.26 10.31
C THR A 23 -3.87 18.19 11.21
N ARG A 24 -5.02 17.70 11.69
CA ARG A 24 -6.06 18.51 12.37
C ARG A 24 -6.63 19.65 11.50
N ARG A 25 -6.42 19.61 10.18
CA ARG A 25 -6.89 20.61 9.20
C ARG A 25 -7.83 19.95 8.20
N ALA A 26 -9.16 20.06 8.45
CA ALA A 26 -10.17 19.41 7.63
C ALA A 26 -10.11 19.85 6.15
N GLY A 27 -9.96 21.16 5.88
CA GLY A 27 -9.89 21.69 4.51
C GLY A 27 -8.70 21.16 3.72
N LEU A 28 -7.51 21.11 4.34
CA LEU A 28 -6.31 20.55 3.71
C LEU A 28 -6.47 19.06 3.43
N SER A 29 -7.01 18.32 4.39
CA SER A 29 -7.24 16.88 4.26
C SER A 29 -8.24 16.57 3.16
N LEU A 30 -9.30 17.38 3.05
CA LEU A 30 -10.29 17.26 1.99
C LEU A 30 -9.68 17.56 0.62
N ALA A 31 -8.89 18.63 0.50
CA ALA A 31 -8.22 18.99 -0.74
C ALA A 31 -7.30 17.86 -1.24
N ILE A 32 -6.48 17.27 -0.34
CA ILE A 32 -5.60 16.16 -0.70
C ILE A 32 -6.40 14.92 -1.11
N ALA A 33 -7.46 14.57 -0.37
CA ALA A 33 -8.32 13.44 -0.70
C ALA A 33 -9.04 13.64 -2.05
N LEU A 34 -9.52 14.84 -2.34
CA LEU A 34 -10.13 15.17 -3.62
C LEU A 34 -9.13 15.13 -4.78
N LEU A 35 -7.92 15.67 -4.61
CA LEU A 35 -6.86 15.55 -5.61
C LEU A 35 -6.53 14.09 -5.91
N TRP A 36 -6.51 13.24 -4.89
CA TRP A 36 -6.29 11.80 -5.07
C TRP A 36 -7.44 11.13 -5.81
N VAL A 37 -8.69 11.47 -5.50
CA VAL A 37 -9.90 10.92 -6.15
C VAL A 37 -10.00 11.37 -7.60
N LEU A 38 -9.75 12.66 -7.87
CA LEU A 38 -9.89 13.25 -9.20
C LEU A 38 -8.70 12.96 -10.11
N HIS A 39 -7.65 12.31 -9.61
CA HIS A 39 -6.48 12.00 -10.42
C HIS A 39 -6.83 11.06 -11.58
N PRO A 40 -6.48 11.38 -12.84
CA PRO A 40 -6.87 10.58 -14.02
C PRO A 40 -6.52 9.09 -13.92
N ALA A 41 -5.36 8.76 -13.31
CA ALA A 41 -4.94 7.38 -13.11
C ALA A 41 -5.88 6.55 -12.21
N ARG A 42 -6.87 7.18 -11.54
CA ARG A 42 -7.86 6.47 -10.70
C ARG A 42 -9.10 6.04 -11.45
N VAL A 43 -9.35 6.59 -12.63
CA VAL A 43 -10.49 6.20 -13.47
C VAL A 43 -10.43 4.72 -13.80
N GLU A 44 -9.25 4.21 -14.12
CA GLU A 44 -9.01 2.79 -14.41
C GLU A 44 -9.40 1.89 -13.22
N SER A 45 -9.08 2.29 -12.00
CA SER A 45 -9.40 1.55 -10.77
C SER A 45 -10.90 1.41 -10.52
N VAL A 46 -11.73 2.31 -11.05
CA VAL A 46 -13.19 2.27 -10.91
C VAL A 46 -13.85 1.58 -12.11
N ALA A 47 -13.35 1.85 -13.32
CA ALA A 47 -13.96 1.37 -14.56
C ALA A 47 -13.71 -0.13 -14.80
N TRP A 48 -12.55 -0.65 -14.45
CA TRP A 48 -12.19 -2.03 -14.74
C TRP A 48 -12.53 -2.98 -13.58
N ILE A 49 -13.24 -4.07 -13.90
CA ILE A 49 -13.63 -5.10 -12.92
C ILE A 49 -12.38 -5.77 -12.31
N THR A 50 -11.34 -5.96 -13.10
CA THR A 50 -10.07 -6.55 -12.67
C THR A 50 -9.31 -5.70 -11.66
N ALA A 51 -9.55 -4.38 -11.63
CA ALA A 51 -8.94 -3.46 -10.69
C ALA A 51 -9.54 -3.54 -9.26
N ARG A 52 -10.52 -4.46 -9.01
CA ARG A 52 -11.09 -4.67 -7.67
C ARG A 52 -10.02 -4.97 -6.62
N LYS A 53 -9.01 -5.76 -6.98
CA LYS A 53 -7.89 -6.09 -6.10
C LYS A 53 -7.10 -4.84 -5.68
N ASP A 54 -7.04 -3.81 -6.53
CA ASP A 54 -6.30 -2.57 -6.25
C ASP A 54 -7.01 -1.72 -5.21
N VAL A 55 -8.32 -1.53 -5.38
CA VAL A 55 -9.11 -0.75 -4.42
C VAL A 55 -9.27 -1.49 -3.09
N LEU A 56 -9.38 -2.83 -3.11
CA LEU A 56 -9.47 -3.63 -1.88
C LEU A 56 -8.14 -3.64 -1.11
N SER A 57 -7.01 -3.80 -1.79
CA SER A 57 -5.69 -3.72 -1.15
C SER A 57 -5.43 -2.32 -0.57
N GLY A 58 -5.92 -1.26 -1.23
CA GLY A 58 -5.88 0.11 -0.72
C GLY A 58 -6.61 0.28 0.61
N VAL A 59 -7.78 -0.34 0.79
CA VAL A 59 -8.51 -0.33 2.06
C VAL A 59 -7.65 -0.92 3.18
N PHE A 60 -7.09 -2.11 2.96
CA PHE A 60 -6.20 -2.75 3.96
C PHE A 60 -4.95 -1.92 4.23
N PHE A 61 -4.38 -1.31 3.21
CA PHE A 61 -3.22 -0.42 3.35
C PHE A 61 -3.54 0.77 4.27
N LEU A 62 -4.63 1.49 4.01
CA LEU A 62 -5.03 2.65 4.80
C LEU A 62 -5.43 2.26 6.23
N LEU A 63 -6.19 1.17 6.41
CA LEU A 63 -6.55 0.66 7.72
C LEU A 63 -5.31 0.28 8.54
N GLY A 64 -4.34 -0.39 7.92
CA GLY A 64 -3.10 -0.77 8.58
C GLY A 64 -2.26 0.42 9.01
N LEU A 65 -2.14 1.45 8.16
CA LEU A 65 -1.45 2.69 8.53
C LEU A 65 -2.17 3.41 9.68
N GLY A 66 -3.50 3.46 9.63
CA GLY A 66 -4.32 4.03 10.70
C GLY A 66 -4.15 3.28 12.02
N ALA A 67 -4.21 1.95 11.99
CA ALA A 67 -4.00 1.08 13.15
C ALA A 67 -2.59 1.27 13.74
N TYR A 68 -1.56 1.38 12.89
CA TYR A 68 -0.21 1.63 13.32
C TYR A 68 -0.09 2.96 14.09
N VAL A 69 -0.56 4.06 13.50
CA VAL A 69 -0.50 5.38 14.14
C VAL A 69 -1.32 5.43 15.42
N ALA A 70 -2.54 4.87 15.41
CA ALA A 70 -3.39 4.80 16.60
C ALA A 70 -2.75 3.98 17.72
N GLY A 71 -2.16 2.83 17.39
CA GLY A 71 -1.45 1.98 18.32
C GLY A 71 -0.26 2.67 18.98
N ARG A 72 0.53 3.40 18.16
CA ARG A 72 1.69 4.15 18.66
C ARG A 72 1.30 5.34 19.52
N ARG A 73 0.28 6.11 19.14
CA ARG A 73 -0.20 7.27 19.91
C ARG A 73 -0.84 6.87 21.25
N ARG A 74 -1.59 5.75 21.26
CA ARG A 74 -2.31 5.28 22.46
C ARG A 74 -1.53 4.25 23.26
N GLN A 75 -0.29 3.92 22.87
CA GLN A 75 0.53 2.85 23.45
C GLN A 75 -0.18 1.48 23.49
N LEU A 76 -1.10 1.24 22.57
CA LEU A 76 -1.84 -0.02 22.48
C LEU A 76 -0.98 -1.08 21.81
N ARG A 77 -0.67 -2.17 22.52
CA ARG A 77 0.05 -3.34 21.98
C ARG A 77 -0.65 -3.94 20.75
N HIS A 78 -1.96 -3.84 20.69
CA HIS A 78 -2.78 -4.39 19.61
C HIS A 78 -2.68 -3.60 18.29
N GLY A 79 -2.25 -2.34 18.30
CA GLY A 79 -2.17 -1.52 17.09
C GLY A 79 -1.19 -2.09 16.06
N LEU A 80 -0.07 -2.62 16.52
CA LEU A 80 0.88 -3.30 15.63
C LEU A 80 0.31 -4.62 15.12
N GLY A 81 -0.39 -5.38 15.97
CA GLY A 81 -1.09 -6.62 15.56
C GLY A 81 -2.13 -6.39 14.46
N TRP A 82 -2.93 -5.33 14.56
CA TRP A 82 -3.87 -4.95 13.49
C TRP A 82 -3.16 -4.55 12.20
N ALA A 83 -2.03 -3.87 12.29
CA ALA A 83 -1.22 -3.55 11.11
C ALA A 83 -0.69 -4.83 10.44
N TRP A 84 -0.24 -5.83 11.21
CA TRP A 84 0.15 -7.14 10.71
C TRP A 84 -0.99 -7.84 9.97
N LEU A 85 -2.18 -7.87 10.58
CA LEU A 85 -3.36 -8.46 9.96
C LEU A 85 -3.70 -7.77 8.63
N CYS A 86 -3.65 -6.44 8.60
CA CYS A 86 -3.89 -5.68 7.37
C CYS A 86 -2.85 -5.96 6.28
N ILE A 87 -1.56 -6.10 6.63
CA ILE A 87 -0.52 -6.50 5.67
C ILE A 87 -0.79 -7.91 5.13
N ALA A 88 -1.10 -8.87 6.01
CA ALA A 88 -1.39 -10.22 5.60
C ALA A 88 -2.57 -10.28 4.64
N LEU A 89 -3.71 -9.71 5.02
CA LEU A 89 -4.92 -9.70 4.20
C LEU A 89 -4.74 -8.91 2.90
N GLY A 90 -4.13 -7.72 2.98
CA GLY A 90 -3.88 -6.89 1.81
C GLY A 90 -2.87 -7.52 0.85
N GLY A 91 -1.85 -8.19 1.37
CA GLY A 91 -0.84 -8.91 0.58
C GLY A 91 -1.40 -10.13 -0.15
N MET A 92 -2.39 -10.82 0.42
CA MET A 92 -3.13 -11.89 -0.27
C MET A 92 -3.97 -11.35 -1.43
N VAL A 93 -4.41 -10.09 -1.35
CA VAL A 93 -5.16 -9.44 -2.43
C VAL A 93 -4.23 -8.91 -3.51
N LYS A 94 -3.18 -8.18 -3.10
CA LYS A 94 -2.19 -7.60 -4.02
C LYS A 94 -0.85 -7.35 -3.31
N GLN A 95 0.23 -7.73 -3.96
CA GLN A 95 1.60 -7.62 -3.44
C GLN A 95 2.05 -6.17 -3.15
N THR A 96 1.40 -5.16 -3.72
CA THR A 96 1.76 -3.74 -3.50
C THR A 96 1.75 -3.32 -2.03
N VAL A 97 1.07 -4.07 -1.15
CA VAL A 97 1.06 -3.83 0.30
C VAL A 97 2.43 -4.05 0.96
N ILE A 98 3.39 -4.68 0.26
CA ILE A 98 4.78 -4.83 0.72
C ILE A 98 5.46 -3.47 1.02
N VAL A 99 4.99 -2.38 0.43
CA VAL A 99 5.51 -1.02 0.67
C VAL A 99 5.07 -0.47 2.05
N MET A 100 4.09 -1.10 2.70
CA MET A 100 3.51 -0.60 3.95
C MET A 100 4.52 -0.41 5.09
N PRO A 101 5.49 -1.32 5.34
CA PRO A 101 6.50 -1.08 6.37
C PRO A 101 7.36 0.17 6.10
N ALA A 102 7.67 0.47 4.83
CA ALA A 102 8.36 1.71 4.46
C ALA A 102 7.50 2.95 4.75
N ALA A 103 6.21 2.91 4.39
CA ALA A 103 5.28 3.97 4.73
C ALA A 103 5.17 4.18 6.26
N MET A 104 5.21 3.11 7.06
CA MET A 104 5.24 3.21 8.53
C MET A 104 6.51 3.90 9.06
N VAL A 105 7.67 3.71 8.43
CA VAL A 105 8.89 4.45 8.78
C VAL A 105 8.72 5.94 8.51
N LEU A 106 8.09 6.31 7.39
CA LEU A 106 7.77 7.71 7.11
C LEU A 106 6.78 8.30 8.13
N LEU A 107 5.79 7.51 8.56
CA LEU A 107 4.85 7.93 9.61
C LEU A 107 5.51 8.10 10.98
N ASP A 108 6.64 7.46 11.24
CA ASP A 108 7.44 7.70 12.45
C ASP A 108 8.08 9.10 12.42
N VAL A 109 8.39 9.66 11.25
CA VAL A 109 8.83 11.05 11.11
C VAL A 109 7.65 12.00 11.28
N TRP A 110 6.57 11.77 10.55
CA TRP A 110 5.34 12.52 10.65
C TRP A 110 4.13 11.60 10.37
N PRO A 111 3.12 11.56 11.21
CA PRO A 111 2.74 12.46 12.30
C PRO A 111 3.21 12.01 13.70
N LEU A 112 4.01 10.95 13.82
CA LEU A 112 4.39 10.39 15.13
C LEU A 112 5.57 11.13 15.79
N GLN A 113 6.36 11.87 15.02
CA GLN A 113 7.52 12.67 15.50
C GLN A 113 8.51 11.87 16.37
N ARG A 114 8.70 10.58 16.05
CA ARG A 114 9.66 9.70 16.75
C ARG A 114 11.11 9.96 16.33
N THR A 115 11.28 10.57 15.17
CA THR A 115 12.57 10.95 14.60
C THR A 115 12.39 12.18 13.70
N THR A 116 13.48 12.88 13.42
CA THR A 116 13.49 13.99 12.47
C THR A 116 14.02 13.55 11.11
N TRP A 117 13.74 14.32 10.06
CA TRP A 117 14.26 14.04 8.71
C TRP A 117 15.78 13.95 8.68
N SER A 118 16.47 14.81 9.44
CA SER A 118 17.92 14.83 9.55
C SER A 118 18.50 13.61 10.27
N GLU A 119 17.75 13.06 11.21
CA GLU A 119 18.16 11.86 11.97
C GLU A 119 17.73 10.55 11.32
N LEU A 120 16.86 10.59 10.30
CA LEU A 120 16.33 9.39 9.65
C LEU A 120 17.47 8.50 9.11
N TRP A 121 18.54 9.08 8.61
CA TRP A 121 19.72 8.32 8.14
C TRP A 121 20.43 7.55 9.26
N ARG A 122 20.41 8.07 10.49
CA ARG A 122 21.05 7.43 11.65
C ARG A 122 20.11 6.50 12.39
N SER A 123 18.84 6.89 12.56
CA SER A 123 17.83 6.15 13.34
C SER A 123 16.95 5.23 12.49
N GLY A 124 16.93 5.42 11.17
CA GLY A 124 16.06 4.67 10.24
C GLY A 124 16.25 3.16 10.32
N TRP A 125 17.48 2.70 10.49
CA TRP A 125 17.79 1.27 10.66
C TRP A 125 17.14 0.66 11.91
N ARG A 126 17.11 1.39 13.02
CA ARG A 126 16.41 0.95 14.24
C ARG A 126 14.92 0.89 14.03
N LEU A 127 14.33 1.93 13.39
CA LEU A 127 12.91 1.98 13.09
C LEU A 127 12.49 0.92 12.07
N ALA A 128 13.33 0.66 11.08
CA ALA A 128 13.13 -0.46 10.15
C ALA A 128 13.28 -1.82 10.87
N GLY A 129 14.27 -1.94 11.75
CA GLY A 129 14.49 -3.12 12.56
C GLY A 129 13.33 -3.45 13.51
N GLU A 130 12.65 -2.45 14.08
CA GLU A 130 11.41 -2.67 14.86
C GLU A 130 10.29 -3.33 14.02
N LYS A 131 10.39 -3.23 12.70
CA LYS A 131 9.40 -3.71 11.73
C LYS A 131 9.92 -4.90 10.90
N TRP A 132 11.06 -5.51 11.31
CA TRP A 132 11.72 -6.58 10.56
C TRP A 132 10.76 -7.72 10.16
N ALA A 133 9.87 -8.07 11.06
CA ALA A 133 8.92 -9.13 10.81
C ALA A 133 7.80 -8.72 9.83
N LEU A 134 7.44 -7.42 9.75
CA LEU A 134 6.56 -6.89 8.70
C LEU A 134 7.25 -6.91 7.33
N TRP A 135 8.55 -6.59 7.29
CA TRP A 135 9.35 -6.73 6.08
C TRP A 135 9.45 -8.19 5.64
N LEU A 136 9.71 -9.10 6.58
CA LEU A 136 9.75 -10.53 6.29
C LEU A 136 8.42 -11.03 5.73
N LEU A 137 7.31 -10.68 6.37
CA LEU A 137 5.97 -11.04 5.89
C LEU A 137 5.73 -10.48 4.48
N GLY A 138 6.09 -9.23 4.22
CA GLY A 138 5.97 -8.61 2.90
C GLY A 138 6.79 -9.36 1.84
N VAL A 139 8.02 -9.72 2.14
CA VAL A 139 8.89 -10.49 1.25
C VAL A 139 8.31 -11.88 0.96
N VAL A 140 7.85 -12.59 2.00
CA VAL A 140 7.19 -13.90 1.84
C VAL A 140 5.98 -13.80 0.92
N LEU A 141 5.11 -12.81 1.15
CA LEU A 141 3.92 -12.59 0.32
C LEU A 141 4.25 -12.16 -1.12
N ALA A 142 5.41 -11.57 -1.37
CA ALA A 142 5.86 -11.22 -2.71
C ALA A 142 6.49 -12.42 -3.46
N VAL A 143 7.25 -13.26 -2.74
CA VAL A 143 7.98 -14.39 -3.34
C VAL A 143 7.06 -15.59 -3.59
N LEU A 144 6.10 -15.84 -2.71
CA LEU A 144 5.18 -16.98 -2.80
C LEU A 144 4.47 -17.09 -4.15
N PRO A 145 3.83 -16.03 -4.68
CA PRO A 145 3.18 -16.11 -5.99
C PRO A 145 4.16 -16.30 -7.15
N ILE A 146 5.37 -15.74 -7.05
CA ILE A 146 6.40 -15.90 -8.06
C ILE A 146 6.81 -17.37 -8.15
N TRP A 147 7.00 -18.03 -7.01
CA TRP A 147 7.33 -19.45 -6.97
C TRP A 147 6.23 -20.30 -7.57
N PHE A 148 4.97 -20.10 -7.17
CA PHE A 148 3.84 -20.85 -7.73
C PHE A 148 3.65 -20.60 -9.23
N HIS A 149 3.91 -19.37 -9.73
CA HIS A 149 3.84 -19.10 -11.16
C HIS A 149 4.96 -19.75 -11.95
N VAL A 150 6.18 -19.80 -11.42
CA VAL A 150 7.30 -20.48 -12.07
C VAL A 150 7.06 -21.99 -12.18
N GLU A 151 6.36 -22.58 -11.21
CA GLU A 151 6.07 -24.01 -11.20
C GLU A 151 4.84 -24.39 -12.06
N SER A 152 3.89 -23.48 -12.25
CA SER A 152 2.65 -23.71 -13.01
C SER A 152 2.73 -23.35 -14.49
N GLU A 153 3.63 -22.46 -14.89
CA GLU A 153 3.88 -22.17 -16.30
C GLU A 153 5.06 -23.02 -16.79
N SER A 154 4.75 -23.98 -17.68
CA SER A 154 5.68 -24.34 -18.75
C SER A 154 5.91 -23.06 -19.55
N VAL A 155 6.89 -22.29 -19.13
CA VAL A 155 7.27 -21.00 -19.72
C VAL A 155 7.56 -21.28 -21.18
N ILE A 156 6.67 -20.90 -22.09
CA ILE A 156 7.05 -20.67 -23.48
C ILE A 156 8.21 -19.69 -23.36
N ALA A 157 9.40 -20.20 -23.54
CA ALA A 157 10.65 -19.45 -23.40
C ALA A 157 10.71 -18.39 -24.50
N VAL A 158 9.97 -17.29 -24.29
CA VAL A 158 10.04 -16.13 -25.18
C VAL A 158 11.42 -15.54 -25.01
N THR A 159 12.26 -15.69 -26.02
CA THR A 159 13.61 -15.17 -26.02
C THR A 159 13.62 -13.64 -25.92
N TRP A 160 14.66 -13.07 -25.33
CA TRP A 160 14.78 -11.62 -25.15
C TRP A 160 14.51 -10.78 -26.42
N PRO A 161 14.95 -11.20 -27.64
CA PRO A 161 14.60 -10.48 -28.87
C PRO A 161 13.11 -10.45 -29.15
N GLN A 162 12.38 -11.52 -28.87
CA GLN A 162 10.92 -11.59 -29.05
C GLN A 162 10.18 -10.70 -28.06
N ARG A 163 10.68 -10.57 -26.81
CA ARG A 163 10.10 -9.64 -25.84
C ARG A 163 10.27 -8.19 -26.29
N LEU A 164 11.44 -7.83 -26.82
CA LEU A 164 11.71 -6.49 -27.33
C LEU A 164 10.86 -6.14 -28.56
N SER A 165 10.56 -7.11 -29.42
CA SER A 165 9.70 -6.89 -30.61
C SER A 165 8.22 -6.73 -30.25
N MET A 166 7.78 -7.22 -29.09
CA MET A 166 6.39 -7.09 -28.63
C MET A 166 6.10 -5.74 -27.96
N ILE A 167 7.13 -5.02 -27.47
CA ILE A 167 6.96 -3.72 -26.81
C ILE A 167 6.24 -2.71 -27.72
N PRO A 168 6.66 -2.48 -28.99
CA PRO A 168 5.98 -1.52 -29.86
C PRO A 168 4.52 -1.88 -30.13
N ALA A 169 4.20 -3.17 -30.24
CA ALA A 169 2.83 -3.63 -30.52
C ALA A 169 1.86 -3.34 -29.36
N HIS A 170 2.34 -3.31 -28.11
CA HIS A 170 1.51 -3.03 -26.94
C HIS A 170 1.21 -1.54 -26.71
N TYR A 171 2.00 -0.66 -27.33
CA TYR A 171 1.83 0.81 -27.21
C TYR A 171 1.22 1.46 -28.43
N LEU A 172 1.01 0.71 -29.54
CA LEU A 172 0.46 1.22 -30.81
C LEU A 172 -1.00 0.84 -31.04
N PHE A 173 -1.60 0.02 -30.16
CA PHE A 173 -2.98 -0.40 -30.17
C PHE A 173 -3.54 -0.36 -28.74
#